data_f291c40aabe94a16477377e85be22778
#
_entry.id   f291c40aabe94a16477377e85be22778
#
_cell.length_a   1.000
_cell.length_b   1.000
_cell.length_c   1.000
_cell.angle_alpha   90.00
_cell.angle_beta   90.00
_cell.angle_gamma   90.00
#
_symmetry.space_group_name_H-M   'P 1'
#
loop_
_entity.id
_entity.type
_entity.pdbx_description
1 polymer ?
#
loop_
_entity_poly.entity_id
_entity_poly.type
_entity_poly.pdbx_seq_one_letter_code
_entity_poly.pdbx_strand_id
1 'polypeptide(L)'
;MAQQEIPAASFGVVGGSGTVSSDFPARLPDEDIEILADNLIFDTPYGKSPAFRLFAVGEVRALSCRMHGWRSGVTRADASRQVFWVFREAHVVRVLSESGVGTANHLLDPRDFLIPDDYLDLSNRKDVMLDGRYLLIMRDALCPELRASLLAATKKHFSGRIFDRGIYACTDGRHFESPAEVAMLKGCADIIGQSICPEVYLAREIGACYAGLYYVVNYGEGIRPKWSYGTMKDIFYDDAPMIGEVLAETIRETAAKERHCECLALRKETLLKDVYNEASDKG
;
A
#
# COMPACT_ATOMS: atom_id res chain seq x y z
N MET A 1 30.40 9.55 -6.24
CA MET A 1 29.73 9.64 -4.90
C MET A 1 29.47 8.20 -4.49
N ALA A 2 29.78 7.82 -3.25
CA ALA A 2 29.48 6.48 -2.77
C ALA A 2 27.95 6.28 -2.83
N GLN A 3 27.51 5.19 -3.43
CA GLN A 3 26.09 4.82 -3.47
C GLN A 3 25.64 4.61 -2.03
N GLN A 4 24.61 5.32 -1.60
CA GLN A 4 24.08 5.18 -0.24
C GLN A 4 23.52 3.77 -0.09
N GLU A 5 24.06 3.01 0.86
CA GLU A 5 23.61 1.65 1.15
C GLU A 5 22.16 1.66 1.66
N ILE A 6 21.34 0.76 1.11
CA ILE A 6 19.94 0.61 1.54
C ILE A 6 19.91 -0.19 2.84
N PRO A 7 19.38 0.39 3.93
CA PRO A 7 19.35 -0.29 5.22
C PRO A 7 18.37 -1.47 5.20
N ALA A 8 18.73 -2.57 5.85
CA ALA A 8 17.84 -3.70 6.00
C ALA A 8 16.62 -3.34 6.87
N ALA A 9 15.44 -3.75 6.42
CA ALA A 9 14.17 -3.58 7.10
C ALA A 9 13.22 -4.73 6.75
N SER A 10 12.54 -5.29 7.73
CA SER A 10 11.61 -6.41 7.49
C SER A 10 10.21 -5.95 7.06
N PHE A 11 9.88 -4.68 7.32
CA PHE A 11 8.61 -4.08 6.93
C PHE A 11 8.78 -2.90 5.96
N GLY A 12 7.85 -2.81 5.01
CA GLY A 12 7.61 -1.63 4.20
C GLY A 12 6.26 -1.00 4.56
N VAL A 13 6.19 0.31 4.64
CA VAL A 13 4.93 1.06 4.78
C VAL A 13 4.79 2.00 3.59
N VAL A 14 3.77 1.77 2.79
CA VAL A 14 3.42 2.65 1.67
C VAL A 14 2.30 3.57 2.14
N GLY A 15 2.69 4.75 2.58
CA GLY A 15 1.78 5.71 3.18
C GLY A 15 1.01 6.53 2.16
N GLY A 16 -0.27 6.72 2.42
CA GLY A 16 -1.18 7.60 1.69
C GLY A 16 -1.42 8.93 2.43
N SER A 17 -2.63 9.44 2.31
CA SER A 17 -3.01 10.73 2.90
C SER A 17 -3.08 10.73 4.42
N GLY A 18 -3.44 9.62 5.05
CA GLY A 18 -3.50 9.50 6.51
C GLY A 18 -2.12 9.61 7.14
N THR A 19 -1.17 8.79 6.70
CA THR A 19 0.22 8.82 7.22
C THR A 19 0.94 10.15 6.94
N VAL A 20 0.62 10.81 5.82
CA VAL A 20 1.15 12.15 5.53
C VAL A 20 0.60 13.18 6.51
N SER A 21 -0.70 13.16 6.78
CA SER A 21 -1.36 14.11 7.67
C SER A 21 -0.88 13.99 9.12
N SER A 22 -0.52 12.77 9.57
CA SER A 22 0.03 12.50 10.90
C SER A 22 1.55 12.59 11.01
N ASP A 23 2.26 12.84 9.89
CA ASP A 23 3.74 12.74 9.82
C ASP A 23 4.27 11.40 10.38
N PHE A 24 3.61 10.33 9.97
CA PHE A 24 3.90 8.97 10.44
C PHE A 24 5.37 8.56 10.27
N PRO A 25 5.96 7.86 11.24
CA PRO A 25 5.46 7.59 12.59
C PRO A 25 5.90 8.65 13.62
N ALA A 26 6.52 9.75 13.19
CA ALA A 26 7.24 10.71 14.05
C ALA A 26 6.36 11.39 15.12
N ARG A 27 5.05 11.43 14.92
CA ARG A 27 4.11 12.05 15.88
C ARG A 27 3.28 11.05 16.67
N LEU A 28 3.58 9.75 16.54
CA LEU A 28 2.89 8.77 17.36
C LEU A 28 3.35 8.87 18.82
N PRO A 29 2.43 8.86 19.79
CA PRO A 29 2.75 8.91 21.22
C PRO A 29 3.15 7.51 21.71
N ASP A 30 4.19 6.92 21.12
CA ASP A 30 4.64 5.55 21.41
C ASP A 30 6.15 5.56 21.64
N GLU A 31 6.56 5.29 22.88
CA GLU A 31 7.97 5.31 23.31
C GLU A 31 8.80 4.18 22.66
N ASP A 32 8.14 3.14 22.13
CA ASP A 32 8.80 2.04 21.42
C ASP A 32 9.11 2.38 19.96
N ILE A 33 8.71 3.57 19.48
CA ILE A 33 8.98 3.99 18.10
C ILE A 33 10.18 4.94 18.06
N GLU A 34 11.20 4.55 17.32
CA GLU A 34 12.40 5.34 17.09
C GLU A 34 12.59 5.68 15.61
N ILE A 35 12.83 6.96 15.31
CA ILE A 35 13.23 7.38 13.96
C ILE A 35 14.75 7.21 13.85
N LEU A 36 15.17 6.25 13.03
CA LEU A 36 16.59 5.94 12.83
C LEU A 36 17.24 6.81 11.75
N ALA A 37 16.49 7.13 10.69
CA ALA A 37 16.92 8.04 9.63
C ALA A 37 15.73 8.61 8.89
N ASP A 38 15.87 9.81 8.34
CA ASP A 38 14.84 10.47 7.53
C ASP A 38 15.41 10.99 6.21
N ASN A 39 14.52 11.22 5.25
CA ASN A 39 14.85 11.74 3.91
C ASN A 39 15.88 10.90 3.15
N LEU A 40 15.86 9.58 3.30
CA LEU A 40 16.70 8.66 2.57
C LEU A 40 16.25 8.57 1.12
N ILE A 41 17.11 8.93 0.17
CA ILE A 41 16.83 8.84 -1.27
C ILE A 41 17.89 7.96 -1.91
N PHE A 42 17.45 6.94 -2.64
CA PHE A 42 18.30 5.94 -3.26
C PHE A 42 18.27 6.03 -4.78
N ASP A 43 19.39 5.74 -5.42
CA ASP A 43 19.45 5.55 -6.87
C ASP A 43 18.93 4.14 -7.19
N THR A 44 17.92 4.07 -8.04
CA THR A 44 17.33 2.82 -8.51
C THR A 44 17.45 2.68 -10.02
N PRO A 45 17.29 1.49 -10.60
CA PRO A 45 17.26 1.33 -12.07
C PRO A 45 16.15 2.14 -12.76
N TYR A 46 15.16 2.60 -11.99
CA TYR A 46 14.01 3.37 -12.48
C TYR A 46 14.11 4.86 -12.15
N GLY A 47 15.31 5.33 -11.80
CA GLY A 47 15.57 6.69 -11.36
C GLY A 47 15.63 6.82 -9.83
N LYS A 48 15.73 8.06 -9.34
CA LYS A 48 15.80 8.31 -7.90
C LYS A 48 14.50 7.94 -7.20
N SER A 49 14.62 7.26 -6.06
CA SER A 49 13.47 6.89 -5.22
C SER A 49 12.77 8.12 -4.64
N PRO A 50 11.52 7.99 -4.14
CA PRO A 50 11.01 8.95 -3.17
C PRO A 50 11.87 8.96 -1.91
N ALA A 51 11.69 9.97 -1.07
CA ALA A 51 12.30 9.99 0.25
C ALA A 51 11.67 8.92 1.15
N PHE A 52 12.52 8.12 1.78
CA PHE A 52 12.13 7.14 2.78
C PHE A 52 12.48 7.62 4.19
N ARG A 53 11.72 7.13 5.15
CA ARG A 53 12.02 7.21 6.57
C ARG A 53 12.31 5.79 7.06
N LEU A 54 13.45 5.59 7.70
CA LEU A 54 13.77 4.39 8.44
C LEU A 54 13.39 4.60 9.88
N PHE A 55 12.60 3.69 10.44
CA PHE A 55 12.21 3.71 11.84
C PHE A 55 12.18 2.31 12.42
N ALA A 56 12.15 2.22 13.74
CA ALA A 56 11.96 0.99 14.47
C ALA A 56 10.66 1.03 15.27
N VAL A 57 10.02 -0.12 15.43
CA VAL A 57 8.95 -0.39 16.39
C VAL A 57 9.48 -1.50 17.29
N GLY A 58 9.94 -1.18 18.49
CA GLY A 58 10.79 -2.07 19.28
C GLY A 58 12.06 -2.44 18.50
N GLU A 59 12.32 -3.72 18.31
CA GLU A 59 13.49 -4.21 17.56
C GLU A 59 13.25 -4.31 16.04
N VAL A 60 12.03 -4.03 15.57
CA VAL A 60 11.63 -4.25 14.17
C VAL A 60 11.87 -3.02 13.34
N ARG A 61 12.75 -3.11 12.35
CA ARG A 61 13.01 -2.03 11.41
C ARG A 61 11.99 -2.01 10.27
N ALA A 62 11.52 -0.82 9.95
CA ALA A 62 10.60 -0.55 8.85
C ALA A 62 11.07 0.64 8.01
N LEU A 63 10.82 0.57 6.71
CA LEU A 63 10.97 1.67 5.77
C LEU A 63 9.61 2.20 5.36
N SER A 64 9.36 3.50 5.51
CA SER A 64 8.14 4.12 5.02
C SER A 64 8.43 5.13 3.92
N CYS A 65 7.52 5.21 2.93
CA CYS A 65 7.47 6.31 1.98
C CYS A 65 6.10 7.00 2.03
N ARG A 66 6.05 8.28 1.68
CA ARG A 66 4.82 9.10 1.67
C ARG A 66 4.13 9.03 0.32
N MET A 67 2.80 9.17 0.32
CA MET A 67 1.97 9.33 -0.88
C MET A 67 2.26 8.30 -1.97
N HIS A 68 2.40 7.03 -1.60
CA HIS A 68 2.70 5.94 -2.54
C HIS A 68 3.96 6.19 -3.39
N GLY A 69 4.86 7.05 -2.92
CA GLY A 69 6.03 7.52 -3.69
C GLY A 69 5.68 8.51 -4.81
N TRP A 70 4.42 8.90 -4.95
CA TRP A 70 3.96 9.78 -6.04
C TRP A 70 4.52 11.20 -5.88
N ARG A 71 5.02 11.76 -6.95
CA ARG A 71 5.59 13.11 -7.00
C ARG A 71 5.61 13.66 -8.42
N SER A 72 5.83 14.96 -8.52
CA SER A 72 5.93 15.63 -9.82
C SER A 72 7.09 15.08 -10.65
N GLY A 73 6.87 14.93 -11.95
CA GLY A 73 7.89 14.49 -12.91
C GLY A 73 8.14 12.97 -12.93
N VAL A 74 7.44 12.18 -12.12
CA VAL A 74 7.56 10.71 -12.08
C VAL A 74 6.20 10.09 -12.35
N THR A 75 6.16 9.09 -13.23
CA THR A 75 4.92 8.33 -13.45
C THR A 75 4.58 7.52 -12.20
N ARG A 76 3.29 7.20 -11.98
CA ARG A 76 2.91 6.36 -10.84
C ARG A 76 3.50 4.95 -10.97
N ALA A 77 3.63 4.45 -12.19
CA ALA A 77 4.30 3.17 -12.46
C ALA A 77 5.76 3.17 -12.00
N ASP A 78 6.52 4.20 -12.38
CA ASP A 78 7.93 4.30 -11.97
C ASP A 78 8.07 4.59 -10.48
N ALA A 79 7.18 5.39 -9.89
CA ALA A 79 7.16 5.62 -8.45
C ALA A 79 7.02 4.28 -7.69
N SER A 80 6.09 3.42 -8.12
CA SER A 80 5.91 2.11 -7.51
C SER A 80 7.09 1.18 -7.75
N ARG A 81 7.69 1.16 -8.98
CA ARG A 81 8.92 0.40 -9.24
C ARG A 81 10.06 0.83 -8.31
N GLN A 82 10.26 2.13 -8.14
CA GLN A 82 11.30 2.68 -7.27
C GLN A 82 11.09 2.28 -5.81
N VAL A 83 9.85 2.36 -5.30
CA VAL A 83 9.51 1.96 -3.93
C VAL A 83 9.77 0.47 -3.72
N PHE A 84 9.25 -0.38 -4.59
CA PHE A 84 9.36 -1.82 -4.42
C PHE A 84 10.76 -2.36 -4.74
N TRP A 85 11.53 -1.67 -5.57
CA TRP A 85 12.94 -1.98 -5.74
C TRP A 85 13.71 -1.72 -4.44
N VAL A 86 13.49 -0.57 -3.78
CA VAL A 86 14.10 -0.29 -2.47
C VAL A 86 13.66 -1.32 -1.42
N PHE A 87 12.40 -1.69 -1.39
CA PHE A 87 11.91 -2.74 -0.48
C PHE A 87 12.56 -4.09 -0.74
N ARG A 88 12.81 -4.45 -1.99
CA ARG A 88 13.53 -5.68 -2.35
C ARG A 88 14.96 -5.65 -1.80
N GLU A 89 15.70 -4.58 -2.08
CA GLU A 89 17.09 -4.43 -1.62
C GLU A 89 17.19 -4.33 -0.09
N ALA A 90 16.18 -3.77 0.58
CA ALA A 90 16.06 -3.74 2.04
C ALA A 90 15.64 -5.08 2.66
N HIS A 91 15.34 -6.11 1.85
CA HIS A 91 14.82 -7.42 2.28
C HIS A 91 13.46 -7.35 2.99
N VAL A 92 12.58 -6.45 2.57
CA VAL A 92 11.22 -6.33 3.11
C VAL A 92 10.42 -7.60 2.81
N VAL A 93 9.80 -8.14 3.85
CA VAL A 93 8.98 -9.36 3.75
C VAL A 93 7.49 -9.12 4.02
N ARG A 94 7.12 -7.96 4.54
CA ARG A 94 5.73 -7.53 4.77
C ARG A 94 5.56 -6.07 4.39
N VAL A 95 4.50 -5.78 3.64
CA VAL A 95 4.16 -4.42 3.20
C VAL A 95 2.77 -4.06 3.71
N LEU A 96 2.69 -2.95 4.42
CA LEU A 96 1.44 -2.32 4.82
C LEU A 96 1.21 -1.09 3.96
N SER A 97 -0.04 -0.90 3.54
CA SER A 97 -0.45 0.30 2.80
C SER A 97 -1.67 0.93 3.47
N GLU A 98 -1.88 2.23 3.27
CA GLU A 98 -3.11 2.90 3.67
C GLU A 98 -3.51 3.96 2.65
N SER A 99 -4.81 4.17 2.49
CA SER A 99 -5.31 5.24 1.64
C SER A 99 -6.76 5.60 1.98
N GLY A 100 -7.11 6.87 1.80
CA GLY A 100 -8.51 7.28 1.69
C GLY A 100 -9.10 6.84 0.36
N VAL A 101 -10.35 6.36 0.39
CA VAL A 101 -11.06 5.80 -0.77
C VAL A 101 -12.48 6.33 -0.88
N GLY A 102 -13.02 6.31 -2.10
CA GLY A 102 -14.46 6.47 -2.33
C GLY A 102 -15.20 5.15 -2.14
N THR A 103 -16.48 5.18 -1.76
CA THR A 103 -17.29 3.97 -1.75
C THR A 103 -18.19 3.85 -2.98
N ALA A 104 -18.24 2.65 -3.57
CA ALA A 104 -19.25 2.24 -4.55
C ALA A 104 -20.41 1.47 -3.90
N ASN A 105 -20.27 1.05 -2.65
CA ASN A 105 -21.23 0.24 -1.92
C ASN A 105 -22.10 1.12 -1.00
N HIS A 106 -23.44 0.99 -1.09
CA HIS A 106 -24.39 1.74 -0.26
C HIS A 106 -24.33 1.43 1.25
N LEU A 107 -23.71 0.32 1.64
CA LEU A 107 -23.58 -0.08 3.04
C LEU A 107 -22.40 0.61 3.74
N LEU A 108 -21.48 1.17 2.97
CA LEU A 108 -20.32 1.88 3.48
C LEU A 108 -20.63 3.37 3.62
N ASP A 109 -20.20 3.96 4.71
CA ASP A 109 -20.30 5.39 4.97
C ASP A 109 -18.90 6.00 5.19
N PRO A 110 -18.72 7.32 5.01
CA PRO A 110 -17.49 8.00 5.39
C PRO A 110 -17.09 7.69 6.84
N ARG A 111 -15.80 7.47 7.06
CA ARG A 111 -15.14 6.99 8.29
C ARG A 111 -15.28 5.48 8.55
N ASP A 112 -15.92 4.70 7.68
CA ASP A 112 -15.79 3.25 7.75
C ASP A 112 -14.40 2.80 7.30
N PHE A 113 -13.88 1.76 7.93
CA PHE A 113 -12.66 1.09 7.53
C PHE A 113 -12.94 -0.20 6.78
N LEU A 114 -12.17 -0.45 5.74
CA LEU A 114 -12.24 -1.68 4.97
C LEU A 114 -10.81 -2.23 4.76
N ILE A 115 -10.65 -3.52 5.08
CA ILE A 115 -9.44 -4.29 4.81
C ILE A 115 -9.77 -5.27 3.68
N PRO A 116 -9.51 -4.91 2.41
CA PRO A 116 -9.97 -5.71 1.28
C PRO A 116 -9.31 -7.09 1.25
N ASP A 117 -10.00 -8.04 0.67
CA ASP A 117 -9.48 -9.39 0.41
C ASP A 117 -9.18 -9.62 -1.07
N ASP A 118 -9.70 -8.75 -1.96
CA ASP A 118 -9.41 -8.81 -3.38
C ASP A 118 -9.40 -7.43 -4.02
N TYR A 119 -8.99 -7.37 -5.29
CA TYR A 119 -8.90 -6.13 -6.04
C TYR A 119 -9.32 -6.31 -7.50
N LEU A 120 -9.75 -5.22 -8.11
CA LEU A 120 -10.01 -5.10 -9.54
C LEU A 120 -9.09 -4.01 -10.11
N ASP A 121 -8.17 -4.38 -10.99
CA ASP A 121 -7.26 -3.43 -11.64
C ASP A 121 -7.86 -2.89 -12.93
N LEU A 122 -8.30 -1.65 -12.91
CA LEU A 122 -8.79 -0.88 -14.06
C LEU A 122 -7.80 0.21 -14.48
N SER A 123 -6.61 0.22 -13.87
CA SER A 123 -5.57 1.17 -14.23
C SER A 123 -4.89 0.80 -15.54
N ASN A 124 -4.18 1.76 -16.15
CA ASN A 124 -3.29 1.52 -17.28
C ASN A 124 -1.88 1.08 -16.86
N ARG A 125 -1.69 0.77 -15.56
CA ARG A 125 -0.40 0.40 -14.95
C ARG A 125 -0.22 -1.11 -14.81
N LYS A 126 -0.70 -1.90 -15.76
CA LYS A 126 -0.74 -3.38 -15.65
C LYS A 126 0.58 -4.05 -16.02
N ASP A 127 1.33 -3.45 -16.92
CA ASP A 127 2.62 -3.97 -17.35
C ASP A 127 3.77 -3.33 -16.55
N VAL A 128 3.73 -3.52 -15.23
CA VAL A 128 4.71 -2.97 -14.29
C VAL A 128 5.36 -4.10 -13.54
N MET A 129 6.66 -4.28 -13.74
CA MET A 129 7.49 -5.30 -13.11
C MET A 129 8.84 -4.72 -12.70
N LEU A 130 9.57 -5.41 -11.84
CA LEU A 130 10.95 -5.05 -11.49
C LEU A 130 11.95 -5.70 -12.45
N ASP A 131 11.84 -7.00 -12.71
CA ASP A 131 12.79 -7.70 -13.58
C ASP A 131 12.18 -8.81 -14.44
N GLY A 132 10.88 -9.06 -14.31
CA GLY A 132 10.17 -10.04 -15.13
C GLY A 132 10.51 -11.51 -14.86
N ARG A 133 11.30 -11.82 -13.82
CA ARG A 133 11.74 -13.21 -13.52
C ARG A 133 10.61 -14.12 -13.07
N TYR A 134 9.49 -13.54 -12.64
CA TYR A 134 8.43 -14.30 -12.01
C TYR A 134 7.09 -14.19 -12.74
N LEU A 135 6.42 -15.32 -12.86
CA LEU A 135 5.00 -15.40 -13.14
C LEU A 135 4.27 -15.29 -11.79
N LEU A 136 3.40 -14.29 -11.66
CA LEU A 136 2.72 -13.97 -10.42
C LEU A 136 1.33 -14.59 -10.39
N ILE A 137 1.08 -15.45 -9.41
CA ILE A 137 -0.25 -16.01 -9.15
C ILE A 137 -0.90 -15.14 -8.08
N MET A 138 -1.99 -14.45 -8.44
CA MET A 138 -2.63 -13.45 -7.61
C MET A 138 -3.78 -14.00 -6.74
N ARG A 139 -3.85 -15.31 -6.55
CA ARG A 139 -4.69 -15.89 -5.48
C ARG A 139 -4.20 -15.37 -4.14
N ASP A 140 -5.12 -14.98 -3.25
CA ASP A 140 -4.78 -14.34 -1.98
C ASP A 140 -3.78 -13.19 -2.15
N ALA A 141 -4.07 -12.29 -3.08
CA ALA A 141 -3.20 -11.16 -3.42
C ALA A 141 -2.91 -10.27 -2.20
N LEU A 142 -3.93 -10.06 -1.37
CA LEU A 142 -3.82 -9.45 -0.05
C LEU A 142 -3.68 -10.56 0.98
N CYS A 143 -2.51 -10.65 1.59
CA CYS A 143 -2.10 -11.74 2.47
C CYS A 143 -3.10 -11.98 3.63
N PRO A 144 -3.70 -13.18 3.73
CA PRO A 144 -4.70 -13.45 4.78
C PRO A 144 -4.15 -13.27 6.20
N GLU A 145 -2.91 -13.68 6.45
CA GLU A 145 -2.27 -13.54 7.78
C GLU A 145 -2.02 -12.08 8.15
N LEU A 146 -1.48 -11.30 7.22
CA LEU A 146 -1.21 -9.88 7.47
C LEU A 146 -2.51 -9.09 7.62
N ARG A 147 -3.55 -9.42 6.82
CA ARG A 147 -4.90 -8.85 6.96
C ARG A 147 -5.52 -9.17 8.32
N ALA A 148 -5.38 -10.39 8.80
CA ALA A 148 -5.90 -10.78 10.12
C ALA A 148 -5.24 -9.97 11.25
N SER A 149 -3.92 -9.75 11.20
CA SER A 149 -3.21 -8.93 12.17
C SER A 149 -3.61 -7.45 12.05
N LEU A 150 -3.74 -6.93 10.82
CA LEU A 150 -4.21 -5.57 10.57
C LEU A 150 -5.63 -5.36 11.10
N LEU A 151 -6.53 -6.34 10.92
CA LEU A 151 -7.89 -6.30 11.47
C LEU A 151 -7.88 -6.29 13.00
N ALA A 152 -7.04 -7.10 13.63
CA ALA A 152 -6.94 -7.15 15.09
C ALA A 152 -6.45 -5.80 15.64
N ALA A 153 -5.41 -5.22 15.05
CA ALA A 153 -4.92 -3.90 15.40
C ALA A 153 -5.97 -2.81 15.17
N THR A 154 -6.70 -2.86 14.04
CA THR A 154 -7.76 -1.88 13.77
C THR A 154 -8.87 -1.94 14.82
N LYS A 155 -9.32 -3.14 15.22
CA LYS A 155 -10.32 -3.32 16.27
C LYS A 155 -9.89 -2.83 17.66
N LYS A 156 -8.57 -2.81 17.91
CA LYS A 156 -8.01 -2.32 19.18
C LYS A 156 -8.04 -0.79 19.27
N HIS A 157 -7.82 -0.10 18.15
CA HIS A 157 -7.68 1.35 18.10
C HIS A 157 -8.94 2.08 17.60
N PHE A 158 -9.87 1.37 16.95
CA PHE A 158 -11.06 1.98 16.34
C PHE A 158 -12.33 1.26 16.76
N SER A 159 -13.31 2.04 17.26
CA SER A 159 -14.60 1.54 17.75
C SER A 159 -15.73 1.63 16.71
N GLY A 160 -15.47 2.21 15.54
CA GLY A 160 -16.46 2.34 14.48
C GLY A 160 -16.61 1.07 13.63
N ARG A 161 -17.21 1.21 12.46
CA ARG A 161 -17.46 0.06 11.58
C ARG A 161 -16.19 -0.33 10.81
N ILE A 162 -15.87 -1.60 10.86
CA ILE A 162 -14.71 -2.20 10.17
C ILE A 162 -15.22 -3.37 9.35
N PHE A 163 -14.88 -3.37 8.06
CA PHE A 163 -15.19 -4.44 7.13
C PHE A 163 -13.91 -5.22 6.83
N ASP A 164 -13.93 -6.51 7.09
CA ASP A 164 -12.77 -7.41 6.98
C ASP A 164 -12.64 -8.05 5.60
N ARG A 165 -13.48 -7.67 4.66
CA ARG A 165 -13.47 -8.10 3.25
C ARG A 165 -14.11 -7.06 2.37
N GLY A 166 -13.84 -7.15 1.10
CA GLY A 166 -14.40 -6.33 0.04
C GLY A 166 -13.43 -6.17 -1.12
N ILE A 167 -13.95 -5.73 -2.24
CA ILE A 167 -13.18 -5.57 -3.48
C ILE A 167 -12.78 -4.11 -3.65
N TYR A 168 -11.48 -3.89 -3.83
CA TYR A 168 -10.92 -2.58 -4.16
C TYR A 168 -10.82 -2.41 -5.67
N ALA A 169 -11.59 -1.51 -6.29
CA ALA A 169 -11.39 -1.10 -7.68
C ALA A 169 -10.29 -0.05 -7.76
N CYS A 170 -9.21 -0.37 -8.46
CA CYS A 170 -8.10 0.55 -8.70
C CYS A 170 -8.24 1.23 -10.06
N THR A 171 -8.34 2.57 -10.05
CA THR A 171 -8.38 3.42 -11.25
C THR A 171 -7.09 4.23 -11.40
N ASP A 172 -6.91 4.97 -12.50
CA ASP A 172 -5.73 5.81 -12.68
C ASP A 172 -5.80 7.16 -11.97
N GLY A 173 -7.00 7.70 -11.82
CA GLY A 173 -7.25 8.96 -11.15
C GLY A 173 -6.67 10.19 -11.81
N ARG A 174 -6.39 11.18 -11.02
CA ARG A 174 -6.34 12.63 -11.11
C ARG A 174 -7.72 13.27 -11.14
N HIS A 175 -8.76 12.50 -11.23
CA HIS A 175 -10.16 12.89 -11.10
C HIS A 175 -10.88 11.81 -10.30
N PHE A 176 -11.99 12.17 -9.71
CA PHE A 176 -12.94 11.20 -9.17
C PHE A 176 -13.75 10.64 -10.33
N GLU A 177 -14.15 9.39 -10.20
CA GLU A 177 -14.91 8.67 -11.22
C GLU A 177 -16.27 9.34 -11.44
N SER A 178 -16.68 9.42 -12.71
CA SER A 178 -18.00 9.93 -13.08
C SER A 178 -19.13 9.05 -12.55
N PRO A 179 -20.39 9.57 -12.47
CA PRO A 179 -21.53 8.74 -12.07
C PRO A 179 -21.72 7.48 -12.92
N ALA A 180 -21.36 7.52 -14.20
CA ALA A 180 -21.45 6.35 -15.09
C ALA A 180 -20.39 5.30 -14.78
N GLU A 181 -19.15 5.72 -14.51
CA GLU A 181 -18.06 4.82 -14.05
C GLU A 181 -18.41 4.20 -12.71
N VAL A 182 -18.87 4.99 -11.73
CA VAL A 182 -19.30 4.47 -10.42
C VAL A 182 -20.46 3.49 -10.56
N ALA A 183 -21.45 3.78 -11.44
CA ALA A 183 -22.56 2.87 -11.71
C ALA A 183 -22.11 1.52 -12.27
N MET A 184 -21.07 1.52 -13.11
CA MET A 184 -20.44 0.28 -13.62
C MET A 184 -19.71 -0.46 -12.49
N LEU A 185 -18.94 0.24 -11.65
CA LEU A 185 -18.14 -0.34 -10.56
C LEU A 185 -18.99 -0.90 -9.43
N LYS A 186 -20.14 -0.30 -9.15
CA LYS A 186 -21.07 -0.70 -8.09
C LYS A 186 -21.46 -2.18 -8.11
N GLY A 187 -21.41 -2.83 -9.27
CA GLY A 187 -21.73 -4.26 -9.41
C GLY A 187 -20.56 -5.20 -9.13
N CYS A 188 -19.34 -4.68 -8.99
CA CYS A 188 -18.13 -5.51 -8.90
C CYS A 188 -17.08 -5.02 -7.89
N ALA A 189 -17.30 -3.88 -7.23
CA ALA A 189 -16.39 -3.35 -6.23
C ALA A 189 -17.14 -2.68 -5.07
N ASP A 190 -16.49 -2.62 -3.92
CA ASP A 190 -16.99 -1.99 -2.70
C ASP A 190 -16.40 -0.60 -2.52
N ILE A 191 -15.11 -0.45 -2.76
CA ILE A 191 -14.38 0.81 -2.65
C ILE A 191 -13.61 1.11 -3.95
N ILE A 192 -13.37 2.39 -4.17
CA ILE A 192 -12.68 2.90 -5.35
C ILE A 192 -11.51 3.76 -4.89
N GLY A 193 -10.34 3.49 -5.44
CA GLY A 193 -9.15 4.28 -5.18
C GLY A 193 -8.11 4.09 -6.28
N GLN A 194 -6.88 4.58 -6.05
CA GLN A 194 -5.91 4.73 -7.12
C GLN A 194 -4.53 4.14 -6.78
N SER A 195 -4.41 3.47 -5.62
CA SER A 195 -3.11 3.14 -5.05
C SER A 195 -2.73 1.67 -5.07
N ILE A 196 -3.68 0.74 -4.85
CA ILE A 196 -3.37 -0.68 -4.63
C ILE A 196 -2.62 -1.34 -5.81
N CYS A 197 -2.86 -0.90 -7.04
CA CYS A 197 -2.14 -1.34 -8.22
C CYS A 197 -1.15 -0.25 -8.68
N PRO A 198 0.10 -0.60 -8.98
CA PRO A 198 0.71 -1.93 -9.11
C PRO A 198 1.33 -2.50 -7.82
N GLU A 199 1.14 -1.87 -6.66
CA GLU A 199 1.80 -2.24 -5.40
C GLU A 199 1.57 -3.71 -5.02
N VAL A 200 0.33 -4.19 -5.15
CA VAL A 200 -0.06 -5.54 -4.75
C VAL A 200 0.70 -6.63 -5.53
N TYR A 201 0.92 -6.45 -6.82
CA TYR A 201 1.68 -7.43 -7.58
C TYR A 201 3.19 -7.19 -7.54
N LEU A 202 3.66 -5.97 -7.35
CA LEU A 202 5.08 -5.74 -7.05
C LEU A 202 5.48 -6.34 -5.69
N ALA A 203 4.58 -6.28 -4.68
CA ALA A 203 4.79 -7.00 -3.43
C ALA A 203 4.89 -8.51 -3.65
N ARG A 204 4.03 -9.09 -4.48
CA ARG A 204 4.11 -10.51 -4.89
C ARG A 204 5.43 -10.79 -5.60
N GLU A 205 5.89 -9.94 -6.48
CA GLU A 205 7.14 -10.11 -7.23
C GLU A 205 8.36 -10.16 -6.31
N ILE A 206 8.43 -9.31 -5.28
CA ILE A 206 9.51 -9.38 -4.28
C ILE A 206 9.29 -10.49 -3.23
N GLY A 207 8.15 -11.21 -3.26
CA GLY A 207 7.81 -12.28 -2.33
C GLY A 207 7.37 -11.80 -0.95
N ALA A 208 6.96 -10.54 -0.85
CA ALA A 208 6.42 -9.96 0.37
C ALA A 208 4.91 -10.22 0.52
N CYS A 209 4.44 -10.27 1.77
CA CYS A 209 3.03 -10.15 2.09
C CYS A 209 2.58 -8.69 1.85
N TYR A 210 1.35 -8.50 1.38
CA TYR A 210 0.75 -7.16 1.23
C TYR A 210 -0.61 -7.14 1.89
N ALA A 211 -0.90 -6.09 2.66
CA ALA A 211 -2.22 -5.78 3.18
C ALA A 211 -2.40 -4.25 3.28
N GLY A 212 -3.62 -3.78 3.15
CA GLY A 212 -3.90 -2.36 3.21
C GLY A 212 -5.11 -2.04 4.10
N LEU A 213 -5.01 -0.92 4.81
CA LEU A 213 -6.09 -0.31 5.58
C LEU A 213 -6.67 0.85 4.77
N TYR A 214 -7.91 0.72 4.36
CA TYR A 214 -8.57 1.75 3.57
C TYR A 214 -9.74 2.33 4.33
N TYR A 215 -9.87 3.65 4.31
CA TYR A 215 -10.94 4.36 5.00
C TYR A 215 -11.76 5.17 4.03
N VAL A 216 -13.07 5.09 4.17
CA VAL A 216 -13.99 5.79 3.28
C VAL A 216 -13.99 7.27 3.61
N VAL A 217 -13.64 8.10 2.63
CA VAL A 217 -13.59 9.56 2.78
C VAL A 217 -14.73 10.27 2.04
N ASN A 218 -15.31 9.61 1.03
CA ASN A 218 -16.45 10.13 0.28
C ASN A 218 -17.28 9.00 -0.32
N TYR A 219 -18.51 9.33 -0.70
CA TYR A 219 -19.29 8.46 -1.58
C TYR A 219 -18.83 8.66 -3.02
N GLY A 220 -18.75 7.58 -3.80
CA GLY A 220 -18.61 7.66 -5.24
C GLY A 220 -19.77 8.47 -5.84
N GLU A 221 -19.53 9.17 -6.95
CA GLU A 221 -20.52 10.00 -7.60
C GLU A 221 -21.77 9.19 -8.01
N GLY A 222 -22.95 9.67 -7.62
CA GLY A 222 -24.23 9.00 -7.87
C GLY A 222 -24.64 7.94 -6.84
N ILE A 223 -23.83 7.63 -5.82
CA ILE A 223 -24.19 6.70 -4.73
C ILE A 223 -25.12 7.37 -3.73
N ARG A 224 -24.80 8.58 -3.29
CA ARG A 224 -25.55 9.41 -2.32
C ARG A 224 -25.62 10.85 -2.81
N PRO A 225 -26.42 11.69 -2.16
CA PRO A 225 -26.36 13.13 -2.42
C PRO A 225 -24.93 13.66 -2.26
N LYS A 226 -24.66 14.79 -2.89
CA LYS A 226 -23.33 15.41 -3.00
C LYS A 226 -22.58 15.39 -1.66
N TRP A 227 -21.36 14.84 -1.68
CA TRP A 227 -20.41 14.94 -0.58
C TRP A 227 -19.68 16.30 -0.60
N SER A 228 -19.13 16.71 0.54
CA SER A 228 -18.40 17.98 0.69
C SER A 228 -16.88 17.72 0.71
N TYR A 229 -16.14 18.49 -0.07
CA TYR A 229 -14.68 18.47 -0.02
C TYR A 229 -14.13 18.81 1.38
N GLY A 230 -14.82 19.71 2.11
CA GLY A 230 -14.48 20.03 3.50
C GLY A 230 -14.55 18.79 4.40
N THR A 231 -15.68 18.07 4.36
CA THR A 231 -15.86 16.84 5.15
C THR A 231 -14.79 15.78 4.82
N MET A 232 -14.49 15.60 3.55
CA MET A 232 -13.43 14.67 3.13
C MET A 232 -12.07 15.07 3.72
N LYS A 233 -11.74 16.36 3.69
CA LYS A 233 -10.50 16.90 4.26
C LYS A 233 -10.44 16.68 5.78
N ASP A 234 -11.55 16.92 6.49
CA ASP A 234 -11.63 16.72 7.94
C ASP A 234 -11.35 15.27 8.31
N ILE A 235 -11.90 14.30 7.56
CA ILE A 235 -11.65 12.87 7.77
C ILE A 235 -10.14 12.54 7.65
N PHE A 236 -9.46 13.11 6.65
CA PHE A 236 -8.01 12.88 6.47
C PHE A 236 -7.18 13.34 7.68
N TYR A 237 -7.57 14.41 8.32
CA TYR A 237 -6.82 14.94 9.47
C TYR A 237 -7.23 14.31 10.80
N ASP A 238 -8.52 14.08 10.99
CA ASP A 238 -9.05 13.57 12.27
C ASP A 238 -8.65 12.10 12.50
N ASP A 239 -8.69 11.26 11.45
CA ASP A 239 -8.46 9.82 11.56
C ASP A 239 -6.96 9.46 11.41
N ALA A 240 -6.12 10.38 10.94
CA ALA A 240 -4.71 10.13 10.67
C ALA A 240 -3.87 9.62 11.86
N PRO A 241 -4.00 10.14 13.09
CA PRO A 241 -3.25 9.61 14.23
C PRO A 241 -3.57 8.14 14.50
N MET A 242 -4.84 7.78 14.52
CA MET A 242 -5.31 6.42 14.78
C MET A 242 -4.83 5.45 13.69
N ILE A 243 -4.83 5.86 12.41
CA ILE A 243 -4.28 5.05 11.31
C ILE A 243 -2.80 4.73 11.58
N GLY A 244 -2.02 5.71 12.03
CA GLY A 244 -0.63 5.51 12.41
C GLY A 244 -0.45 4.49 13.54
N GLU A 245 -1.28 4.58 14.58
CA GLU A 245 -1.27 3.62 15.70
C GLU A 245 -1.59 2.20 15.24
N VAL A 246 -2.59 2.03 14.36
CA VAL A 246 -2.96 0.73 13.76
C VAL A 246 -1.79 0.14 12.99
N LEU A 247 -1.10 0.93 12.17
CA LEU A 247 0.04 0.44 11.39
C LEU A 247 1.21 0.02 12.31
N ALA A 248 1.54 0.82 13.31
CA ALA A 248 2.60 0.51 14.28
C ALA A 248 2.26 -0.75 15.09
N GLU A 249 1.03 -0.88 15.57
CA GLU A 249 0.57 -2.06 16.28
C GLU A 249 0.60 -3.31 15.40
N THR A 250 0.22 -3.20 14.12
CA THR A 250 0.31 -4.32 13.18
C THR A 250 1.75 -4.78 12.99
N ILE A 251 2.72 -3.86 12.89
CA ILE A 251 4.14 -4.18 12.81
C ILE A 251 4.57 -4.95 14.07
N ARG A 252 4.24 -4.45 15.26
CA ARG A 252 4.57 -5.05 16.55
C ARG A 252 4.00 -6.46 16.69
N GLU A 253 2.72 -6.64 16.41
CA GLU A 253 2.04 -7.93 16.54
C GLU A 253 2.51 -8.99 15.54
N THR A 254 2.96 -8.59 14.35
CA THR A 254 3.39 -9.54 13.32
C THR A 254 4.88 -9.81 13.31
N ALA A 255 5.69 -9.02 14.00
CA ALA A 255 7.14 -9.12 14.01
C ALA A 255 7.65 -10.50 14.44
N ALA A 256 7.08 -11.03 15.53
CA ALA A 256 7.46 -12.33 16.09
C ALA A 256 6.77 -13.53 15.43
N LYS A 257 5.82 -13.28 14.49
CA LYS A 257 5.07 -14.37 13.85
C LYS A 257 5.82 -14.89 12.63
N GLU A 258 6.01 -16.20 12.58
CA GLU A 258 6.45 -16.88 11.36
C GLU A 258 5.40 -16.70 10.25
N ARG A 259 5.86 -16.75 9.00
CA ARG A 259 5.00 -16.66 7.83
C ARG A 259 4.61 -18.07 7.39
N HIS A 260 3.32 -18.39 7.46
CA HIS A 260 2.75 -19.65 6.95
C HIS A 260 1.94 -19.45 5.67
N CYS A 261 1.75 -18.19 5.24
CA CYS A 261 1.04 -17.85 4.02
C CYS A 261 1.80 -18.28 2.75
N GLU A 262 1.08 -18.43 1.65
CA GLU A 262 1.66 -18.84 0.36
C GLU A 262 2.25 -17.67 -0.45
N CYS A 263 2.33 -16.43 0.09
CA CYS A 263 2.74 -15.24 -0.67
C CYS A 263 4.07 -15.41 -1.40
N LEU A 264 5.06 -16.04 -0.78
CA LEU A 264 6.34 -16.35 -1.42
C LEU A 264 6.20 -17.47 -2.47
N ALA A 265 5.40 -18.50 -2.20
CA ALA A 265 5.25 -19.68 -3.05
C ALA A 265 4.41 -19.39 -4.32
N LEU A 266 3.54 -18.35 -4.29
CA LEU A 266 2.68 -17.96 -5.40
C LEU A 266 3.38 -17.09 -6.46
N ARG A 267 4.66 -16.77 -6.30
CA ARG A 267 5.52 -16.33 -7.39
C ARG A 267 6.30 -17.52 -7.93
N LYS A 268 6.20 -17.76 -9.23
CA LYS A 268 6.88 -18.87 -9.89
C LYS A 268 7.92 -18.31 -10.85
N GLU A 269 9.10 -18.90 -10.89
CA GLU A 269 10.06 -18.53 -11.93
C GLU A 269 9.43 -18.69 -13.32
N THR A 270 9.62 -17.70 -14.16
CA THR A 270 9.12 -17.76 -15.53
C THR A 270 9.80 -18.89 -16.31
N LEU A 271 9.04 -19.53 -17.19
CA LEU A 271 9.60 -20.51 -18.15
C LEU A 271 10.35 -19.83 -19.29
N LEU A 272 10.20 -18.50 -19.43
CA LEU A 272 10.78 -17.69 -20.52
C LEU A 272 12.11 -17.03 -20.07
N LYS A 273 12.93 -17.72 -19.29
CA LYS A 273 14.18 -17.19 -18.72
C LYS A 273 15.11 -16.59 -19.78
N ASP A 274 15.20 -17.21 -20.94
CA ASP A 274 16.11 -16.80 -22.01
C ASP A 274 15.67 -15.50 -22.67
N VAL A 275 14.37 -15.24 -22.75
CA VAL A 275 13.82 -14.02 -23.38
C VAL A 275 14.16 -12.77 -22.56
N TYR A 276 14.21 -12.88 -21.23
CA TYR A 276 14.50 -11.74 -20.35
C TYR A 276 16.01 -11.56 -20.09
N ASN A 277 16.79 -12.64 -20.13
CA ASN A 277 18.25 -12.57 -19.95
C ASN A 277 18.96 -11.94 -21.15
N GLU A 278 18.49 -12.13 -22.39
CA GLU A 278 19.06 -11.50 -23.58
C GLU A 278 18.91 -9.98 -23.63
N ALA A 279 17.97 -9.41 -22.86
CA ALA A 279 17.77 -7.96 -22.77
C ALA A 279 18.75 -7.29 -21.80
N SER A 280 19.24 -8.02 -20.79
CA SER A 280 20.20 -7.49 -19.80
C SER A 280 21.64 -7.45 -20.27
N ASP A 281 22.01 -8.25 -21.30
CA ASP A 281 23.36 -8.29 -21.86
C ASP A 281 23.61 -7.26 -22.99
N LYS A 282 22.60 -6.46 -23.33
CA LYS A 282 22.67 -5.44 -24.40
C LYS A 282 22.57 -3.99 -23.90
N GLY A 283 22.68 -3.76 -22.58
CA GLY A 283 22.63 -2.43 -21.95
C GLY A 283 24.00 -1.93 -21.48
#